data_f590d2a44b45712229e79e2452b9491c
#
_entry.id   f590d2a44b45712229e79e2452b9491c
#
_cell.length_a   1.000
_cell.length_b   1.000
_cell.length_c   1.000
_cell.angle_alpha   90.00
_cell.angle_beta   90.00
_cell.angle_gamma   90.00
#
_symmetry.space_group_name_H-M   'P 1'
#
loop_
_entity.id
_entity.type
_entity.pdbx_description
1 polymer ?
#
loop_
_entity_poly.entity_id
_entity_poly.type
_entity_poly.pdbx_seq_one_letter_code
_entity_poly.pdbx_strand_id
1 'polypeptide(L)'
;DYTVDYEQIDSISYKENLFQNGNDRRTNGMGNLKYGMGNFRNDIYGDYIRYTHASCHSYVVMDIGGKILVVNGADNSETKKIYDTLREKCQMN
;
A
#
# COMPACT_ATOMS: atom_id res chain seq x y z
N ASP A 1 -6.99 -10.58 8.87
CA ASP A 1 -7.39 -10.18 7.52
C ASP A 1 -7.87 -8.75 7.48
N TYR A 2 -7.47 -8.06 6.44
CA TYR A 2 -7.94 -6.71 6.21
C TYR A 2 -8.85 -6.71 4.98
N THR A 3 -10.11 -6.36 5.19
CA THR A 3 -11.11 -6.34 4.13
C THR A 3 -11.44 -4.90 3.78
N VAL A 4 -11.44 -4.59 2.49
CA VAL A 4 -11.72 -3.25 1.99
C VAL A 4 -12.92 -3.34 1.06
N ASP A 5 -13.87 -2.45 1.30
CA ASP A 5 -14.99 -2.26 0.40
C ASP A 5 -14.57 -1.28 -0.70
N TYR A 6 -14.71 -1.68 -1.95
CA TYR A 6 -14.31 -0.83 -3.09
C TYR A 6 -14.99 0.53 -3.08
N GLU A 7 -16.21 0.60 -2.58
CA GLU A 7 -16.96 1.86 -2.52
C GLU A 7 -16.35 2.86 -1.54
N GLN A 8 -15.53 2.39 -0.60
CA GLN A 8 -14.89 3.24 0.41
C GLN A 8 -13.54 3.79 -0.04
N ILE A 9 -13.06 3.35 -1.19
CA ILE A 9 -11.76 3.79 -1.71
C ILE A 9 -11.94 5.13 -2.40
N ASP A 10 -11.31 6.17 -1.85
CA ASP A 10 -11.40 7.53 -2.38
C ASP A 10 -10.37 7.79 -3.47
N SER A 11 -9.21 7.18 -3.39
CA SER A 11 -8.18 7.34 -4.42
C SER A 11 -7.26 6.13 -4.46
N ILE A 12 -6.67 5.91 -5.64
CA ILE A 12 -5.70 4.83 -5.88
C ILE A 12 -4.54 5.44 -6.68
N SER A 13 -3.31 5.21 -6.22
CA SER A 13 -2.11 5.71 -6.89
C SER A 13 -1.08 4.60 -7.03
N TYR A 14 -0.30 4.65 -8.09
CA TYR A 14 0.86 3.78 -8.30
C TYR A 14 2.11 4.60 -8.04
N LYS A 15 2.97 4.14 -7.12
CA LYS A 15 4.18 4.85 -6.72
C LYS A 15 5.38 3.93 -6.78
N GLU A 16 6.52 4.46 -7.19
CA GLU A 16 7.80 3.75 -7.17
C GLU A 16 8.71 4.37 -6.13
N ASN A 17 9.49 3.52 -5.47
CA ASN A 17 10.52 3.93 -4.50
C ASN A 17 9.98 4.80 -3.38
N LEU A 18 8.75 4.54 -2.97
CA LEU A 18 8.00 5.40 -2.06
C LEU A 18 8.66 5.55 -0.69
N PHE A 19 9.33 4.51 -0.21
CA PHE A 19 9.85 4.47 1.16
C PHE A 19 11.36 4.69 1.27
N GLN A 20 12.02 5.06 0.17
CA GLN A 20 13.48 5.22 0.20
C GLN A 20 13.95 6.40 1.04
N ASN A 21 13.16 7.46 1.10
CA ASN A 21 13.54 8.68 1.79
C ASN A 21 12.67 9.00 3.00
N GLY A 22 11.81 8.07 3.41
CA GLY A 22 10.91 8.27 4.53
C GLY A 22 11.45 7.67 5.80
N ASN A 23 11.08 8.24 6.94
CA ASN A 23 11.36 7.68 8.26
C ASN A 23 10.30 6.67 8.63
N ASP A 24 10.25 5.59 7.86
CA ASP A 24 9.22 4.58 7.99
C ASP A 24 9.46 3.70 9.20
N ARG A 25 8.50 3.64 10.12
CA ARG A 25 8.63 2.88 11.36
C ARG A 25 7.40 2.01 11.57
N ARG A 26 7.64 0.76 11.92
CA ARG A 26 6.56 -0.13 12.33
C ARG A 26 6.11 0.22 13.74
N THR A 27 4.81 0.50 13.88
CA THR A 27 4.24 0.82 15.18
C THR A 27 3.52 -0.35 15.81
N ASN A 28 2.95 -1.22 14.97
CA ASN A 28 2.26 -2.43 15.43
C ASN A 28 2.11 -3.37 14.27
N GLY A 29 2.20 -4.66 14.52
CA GLY A 29 1.95 -5.67 13.51
C GLY A 29 3.05 -6.69 13.42
N MET A 30 2.83 -7.70 12.60
CA MET A 30 3.79 -8.73 12.31
C MET A 30 4.54 -8.37 11.04
N GLY A 31 5.83 -8.50 11.10
CA GLY A 31 6.65 -8.33 9.92
C GLY A 31 7.91 -9.15 10.06
N ASN A 32 8.52 -9.41 8.93
CA ASN A 32 9.80 -10.10 8.89
C ASN A 32 10.62 -9.48 7.76
N LEU A 33 11.77 -10.06 7.48
CA LEU A 33 12.66 -9.53 6.44
C LEU A 33 12.05 -9.60 5.05
N LYS A 34 11.06 -10.46 4.85
CA LYS A 34 10.44 -10.68 3.54
C LYS A 34 9.22 -9.81 3.30
N TYR A 35 8.44 -9.53 4.36
CA TYR A 35 7.19 -8.80 4.25
C TYR A 35 7.17 -7.63 5.22
N GLY A 36 6.68 -6.48 4.76
CA GLY A 36 6.36 -5.37 5.63
C GLY A 36 4.85 -5.36 5.85
N MET A 37 4.40 -5.87 6.97
CA MET A 37 2.97 -6.00 7.27
C MET A 37 2.63 -5.35 8.60
N GLY A 38 1.46 -4.70 8.64
CA GLY A 38 0.90 -4.14 9.85
C GLY A 38 0.82 -2.62 9.82
N ASN A 39 0.86 -2.03 11.01
CA ASN A 39 0.74 -0.59 11.17
C ASN A 39 2.12 0.06 11.16
N PHE A 40 2.23 1.16 10.42
CA PHE A 40 3.46 1.91 10.26
C PHE A 40 3.19 3.40 10.46
N ARG A 41 4.26 4.15 10.60
CA ARG A 41 4.19 5.61 10.64
C ARG A 41 5.37 6.18 9.85
N ASN A 42 5.11 7.18 9.03
CA ASN A 42 6.17 7.95 8.39
C ASN A 42 5.75 9.42 8.23
N ASP A 43 6.67 10.22 7.69
CA ASP A 43 6.47 11.65 7.55
C ASP A 43 5.52 12.02 6.41
N ILE A 44 5.28 11.08 5.50
CA ILE A 44 4.42 11.32 4.33
C ILE A 44 2.95 11.10 4.66
N TYR A 45 2.64 9.99 5.33
CA TYR A 45 1.26 9.57 5.58
C TYR A 45 0.82 9.66 7.03
N GLY A 46 1.76 9.88 7.96
CA GLY A 46 1.46 9.68 9.38
C GLY A 46 1.25 8.19 9.65
N ASP A 47 0.20 7.86 10.38
CA ASP A 47 -0.14 6.45 10.63
C ASP A 47 -0.81 5.84 9.40
N TYR A 48 -0.35 4.67 8.99
CA TYR A 48 -0.92 3.98 7.82
C TYR A 48 -0.75 2.47 7.96
N ILE A 49 -1.45 1.72 7.10
CA ILE A 49 -1.38 0.26 7.06
C ILE A 49 -0.61 -0.16 5.82
N ARG A 50 0.26 -1.14 5.97
CA ARG A 50 1.13 -1.60 4.90
C ARG A 50 1.14 -3.12 4.83
N TYR A 51 0.92 -3.66 3.63
CA TYR A 51 1.06 -5.08 3.32
C TYR A 51 1.92 -5.19 2.06
N THR A 52 3.23 -5.28 2.22
CA THR A 52 4.15 -5.19 1.09
C THR A 52 5.23 -6.27 1.14
N HIS A 53 5.68 -6.65 -0.05
CA HIS A 53 6.84 -7.52 -0.23
C HIS A 53 8.10 -6.65 -0.27
N ALA A 54 9.12 -7.04 0.49
CA ALA A 54 10.38 -6.29 0.54
C ALA A 54 11.14 -6.35 -0.78
N SER A 55 10.87 -7.36 -1.60
CA SER A 55 11.55 -7.55 -2.88
C SER A 55 11.10 -6.57 -3.97
N CYS A 56 10.04 -5.83 -3.73
CA CYS A 56 9.44 -4.97 -4.75
C CYS A 56 9.40 -3.53 -4.25
N HIS A 57 9.80 -2.59 -5.09
CA HIS A 57 9.85 -1.16 -4.73
C HIS A 57 8.79 -0.33 -5.46
N SER A 58 7.79 -0.98 -6.03
CA SER A 58 6.60 -0.31 -6.53
C SER A 58 5.42 -0.62 -5.62
N TYR A 59 4.46 0.30 -5.55
CA TYR A 59 3.40 0.23 -4.55
C TYR A 59 2.10 0.78 -5.10
N VAL A 60 1.00 0.23 -4.59
CA VAL A 60 -0.33 0.77 -4.81
C VAL A 60 -0.75 1.44 -3.49
N VAL A 61 -1.06 2.71 -3.55
CA VAL A 61 -1.44 3.50 -2.38
C VAL A 61 -2.91 3.86 -2.50
N MET A 62 -3.68 3.50 -1.49
CA MET A 62 -5.12 3.77 -1.46
C MET A 62 -5.45 4.67 -0.29
N ASP A 63 -6.34 5.64 -0.53
CA ASP A 63 -6.97 6.41 0.53
C ASP A 63 -8.38 5.85 0.72
N ILE A 64 -8.66 5.35 1.91
CA ILE A 64 -9.91 4.70 2.24
C ILE A 64 -10.52 5.42 3.44
N GLY A 65 -11.39 6.40 3.14
CA GLY A 65 -12.04 7.17 4.20
C GLY A 65 -11.07 7.92 5.10
N GLY A 66 -9.97 8.40 4.55
CA GLY A 66 -8.94 9.12 5.28
C GLY A 66 -7.83 8.23 5.83
N LYS A 67 -7.94 6.91 5.68
CA LYS A 67 -6.89 5.98 6.10
C LYS A 67 -6.10 5.54 4.87
N ILE A 68 -4.78 5.49 5.02
CA ILE A 68 -3.90 5.09 3.93
C ILE A 68 -3.58 3.60 4.06
N LEU A 69 -3.74 2.89 2.96
CA LEU A 69 -3.37 1.49 2.82
C LEU A 69 -2.40 1.36 1.66
N VAL A 70 -1.25 0.74 1.91
CA VAL A 70 -0.21 0.52 0.89
C VAL A 70 -0.03 -0.98 0.68
N VAL A 71 -0.12 -1.40 -0.57
CA VAL A 71 0.07 -2.81 -0.93
C VAL A 71 0.98 -2.91 -2.14
N ASN A 72 1.54 -4.10 -2.37
CA ASN A 72 2.22 -4.39 -3.63
C ASN A 72 2.19 -5.89 -3.92
N GLY A 73 2.67 -6.26 -5.11
CA GLY A 73 2.95 -7.63 -5.46
C GLY A 73 4.42 -7.97 -5.22
N ALA A 74 4.82 -9.16 -5.62
CA ALA A 74 6.19 -9.62 -5.43
C ALA A 74 7.17 -8.92 -6.38
N ASP A 75 6.67 -8.36 -7.48
CA ASP A 75 7.47 -7.61 -8.45
C ASP A 75 6.64 -6.48 -9.07
N ASN A 76 7.28 -5.68 -9.92
CA ASN A 76 6.63 -4.51 -10.53
C ASN A 76 5.46 -4.91 -11.43
N SER A 77 5.57 -5.99 -12.15
CA SER A 77 4.51 -6.47 -13.05
C SER A 77 3.27 -6.84 -12.26
N GLU A 78 3.45 -7.58 -11.18
CA GLU A 78 2.34 -7.98 -10.31
C GLU A 78 1.70 -6.77 -9.61
N THR A 79 2.51 -5.83 -9.17
CA THR A 79 2.02 -4.59 -8.55
C THR A 79 1.18 -3.79 -9.54
N LYS A 80 1.63 -3.70 -10.78
CA LYS A 80 0.89 -2.98 -11.83
C LYS A 80 -0.44 -3.64 -12.11
N LYS A 81 -0.50 -4.97 -12.10
CA LYS A 81 -1.76 -5.71 -12.27
C LYS A 81 -2.73 -5.41 -11.12
N ILE A 82 -2.23 -5.35 -9.90
CA ILE A 82 -3.05 -5.00 -8.74
C ILE A 82 -3.63 -3.59 -8.92
N TYR A 83 -2.79 -2.66 -9.33
CA TYR A 83 -3.21 -1.28 -9.58
C TYR A 83 -4.31 -1.21 -10.65
N ASP A 84 -4.08 -1.85 -11.79
CA ASP A 84 -5.03 -1.82 -12.92
C ASP A 84 -6.35 -2.49 -12.53
N THR A 85 -6.28 -3.62 -11.83
CA THR A 85 -7.48 -4.34 -11.37
C THR A 85 -8.30 -3.50 -10.40
N LEU A 86 -7.63 -2.86 -9.43
CA LEU A 86 -8.33 -2.02 -8.45
C LEU A 86 -8.98 -0.82 -9.11
N ARG A 87 -8.31 -0.18 -10.06
CA ARG A 87 -8.91 0.94 -10.78
C ARG A 87 -10.14 0.51 -11.55
N GLU A 88 -10.09 -0.65 -12.19
CA GLU A 88 -11.21 -1.21 -12.91
C GLU A 88 -12.38 -1.52 -11.98
N LYS A 89 -12.09 -2.19 -10.85
CA LYS A 89 -13.12 -2.54 -9.87
C LYS A 89 -13.77 -1.32 -9.23
N CYS A 90 -13.00 -0.26 -9.02
CA CYS A 90 -13.50 0.99 -8.44
C CYS A 90 -14.05 1.95 -9.50
N GLN A 91 -13.96 1.59 -10.78
CA GLN A 91 -14.39 2.43 -11.90
C GLN A 91 -13.75 3.83 -11.87
N MET A 92 -12.48 3.88 -11.48
CA MET A 92 -11.72 5.11 -11.44
C MET A 92 -11.02 5.34 -12.78
N ASN A 93 -10.94 6.60 -13.15
CA ASN A 93 -10.26 7.01 -14.38
C ASN A 93 -8.90 7.62 -14.08
#